data_549b4ce51c41bbbf5cdf9f4724e121ae
#
_entry.id   549b4ce51c41bbbf5cdf9f4724e121ae
#
_cell.length_a   1.000
_cell.length_b   1.000
_cell.length_c   1.000
_cell.angle_alpha   90.00
_cell.angle_beta   90.00
_cell.angle_gamma   90.00
#
_symmetry.space_group_name_H-M   'P 1'
#
loop_
_entity.id
_entity.type
_entity.pdbx_description
1 polymer ?
#
loop_
_entity_poly.entity_id
_entity_poly.type
_entity_poly.pdbx_seq_one_letter_code
_entity_poly.pdbx_strand_id
1 'polypeptide(L)'
;LEEREMKISNDREESITLSGVLIGEVWFSSGQSNMVWVAGKSMCSELAREISSSKQDIPIREINVNTVSALYPQKRATSDEGWKKASSASGFSALSLSFAHELYKELNVPIGILLSAHSNTRIEAFAQRDAIEAHPNLAKDSELMRKADPLIKEGKDAYELYYEDLKNWQSQAGPIAEKGGKVPTRPNLPGIAG
;
A
#
# COMPACT_ATOMS: atom_id res chain seq x y z
N LEU A 1 -5.47 13.34 -26.27
CA LEU A 1 -4.44 13.20 -25.24
C LEU A 1 -3.38 12.25 -25.79
N GLU A 2 -2.18 12.77 -26.07
CA GLU A 2 -1.14 12.03 -26.79
C GLU A 2 -0.15 11.41 -25.82
N GLU A 3 0.18 10.12 -26.05
CA GLU A 3 1.32 9.49 -25.44
C GLU A 3 2.61 10.09 -26.03
N ARG A 4 3.58 10.36 -25.16
CA ARG A 4 4.87 10.96 -25.52
C ARG A 4 6.03 10.03 -25.19
N GLU A 5 7.17 10.31 -25.77
CA GLU A 5 8.43 9.74 -25.35
C GLU A 5 9.19 10.73 -24.48
N MET A 6 9.81 10.22 -23.41
CA MET A 6 10.72 10.99 -22.55
C MET A 6 12.09 10.34 -22.58
N LYS A 7 13.08 11.08 -23.06
CA LYS A 7 14.47 10.65 -23.04
C LYS A 7 15.18 11.29 -21.85
N ILE A 8 15.80 10.46 -21.02
CA ILE A 8 16.63 10.87 -19.88
C ILE A 8 18.07 10.48 -20.22
N SER A 9 18.99 11.43 -20.19
CA SER A 9 20.41 11.18 -20.45
C SER A 9 21.26 11.76 -19.32
N ASN A 10 22.42 11.17 -19.10
CA ASN A 10 23.43 11.66 -18.20
C ASN A 10 24.63 12.29 -18.98
N ASP A 11 25.61 12.79 -18.25
CA ASP A 11 26.83 13.40 -18.77
C ASP A 11 27.78 12.40 -19.42
N ARG A 12 27.52 11.08 -19.29
CA ARG A 12 28.31 9.99 -19.93
C ARG A 12 27.65 9.48 -21.22
N GLU A 13 26.71 10.23 -21.78
CA GLU A 13 25.94 9.87 -22.99
C GLU A 13 25.06 8.60 -22.85
N GLU A 14 24.96 8.02 -21.65
CA GLU A 14 23.99 6.96 -21.38
C GLU A 14 22.58 7.54 -21.37
N SER A 15 21.64 6.88 -22.03
CA SER A 15 20.27 7.36 -22.08
C SER A 15 19.25 6.25 -21.91
N ILE A 16 18.13 6.61 -21.29
CA ILE A 16 16.94 5.77 -21.15
C ILE A 16 15.79 6.50 -21.85
N THR A 17 15.07 5.78 -22.68
CA THR A 17 13.85 6.29 -23.32
C THR A 17 12.63 5.62 -22.67
N LEU A 18 11.75 6.42 -22.12
CA LEU A 18 10.44 6.00 -21.63
C LEU A 18 9.39 6.33 -22.67
N SER A 19 8.70 5.32 -23.16
CA SER A 19 7.58 5.46 -24.11
C SER A 19 6.24 5.41 -23.40
N GLY A 20 5.19 5.92 -24.06
CA GLY A 20 3.84 5.93 -23.54
C GLY A 20 3.65 6.86 -22.32
N VAL A 21 4.42 7.93 -22.22
CA VAL A 21 4.31 8.91 -21.14
C VAL A 21 3.07 9.78 -21.36
N LEU A 22 2.24 9.91 -20.35
CA LEU A 22 1.11 10.84 -20.30
C LEU A 22 1.42 11.95 -19.31
N ILE A 23 0.99 13.16 -19.64
CA ILE A 23 1.08 14.33 -18.75
C ILE A 23 -0.33 14.64 -18.24
N GLY A 24 -0.52 14.60 -16.93
CA GLY A 24 -1.82 14.79 -16.29
C GLY A 24 -1.73 14.77 -14.77
N GLU A 25 -2.83 14.47 -14.11
CA GLU A 25 -2.93 14.38 -12.67
C GLU A 25 -2.47 12.98 -12.19
N VAL A 26 -1.75 12.95 -11.07
CA VAL A 26 -1.36 11.70 -10.40
C VAL A 26 -1.83 11.75 -8.96
N TRP A 27 -2.62 10.75 -8.57
CA TRP A 27 -3.25 10.68 -7.26
C TRP A 27 -2.76 9.47 -6.48
N PHE A 28 -2.44 9.67 -5.21
CA PHE A 28 -2.08 8.61 -4.28
C PHE A 28 -3.34 8.09 -3.60
N SER A 29 -3.60 6.81 -3.79
CA SER A 29 -4.77 6.10 -3.29
C SER A 29 -4.31 5.10 -2.24
N SER A 30 -4.72 5.30 -0.99
CA SER A 30 -4.24 4.49 0.14
C SER A 30 -5.38 4.09 1.06
N GLY A 31 -5.14 3.10 1.89
CA GLY A 31 -6.10 2.61 2.88
C GLY A 31 -6.11 1.09 3.02
N GLN A 32 -7.20 0.58 3.54
CA GLN A 32 -7.34 -0.86 3.79
C GLN A 32 -8.27 -1.56 2.75
N SER A 33 -8.96 -2.63 3.16
CA SER A 33 -9.74 -3.54 2.30
C SER A 33 -10.67 -2.86 1.30
N ASN A 34 -11.33 -1.76 1.65
CA ASN A 34 -12.20 -1.05 0.71
C ASN A 34 -11.43 -0.46 -0.48
N MET A 35 -10.17 -0.09 -0.27
CA MET A 35 -9.30 0.41 -1.34
C MET A 35 -8.72 -0.69 -2.22
N VAL A 36 -8.68 -1.95 -1.77
CA VAL A 36 -8.17 -3.08 -2.58
C VAL A 36 -9.27 -3.86 -3.30
N TRP A 37 -10.54 -3.54 -3.10
CA TRP A 37 -11.63 -4.17 -3.84
C TRP A 37 -11.54 -3.83 -5.31
N VAL A 38 -11.50 -4.88 -6.15
CA VAL A 38 -11.36 -4.70 -7.59
C VAL A 38 -12.69 -4.35 -8.24
N ALA A 39 -12.65 -3.43 -9.18
CA ALA A 39 -13.82 -2.88 -9.84
C ALA A 39 -14.68 -3.96 -10.51
N GLY A 40 -14.07 -4.92 -11.20
CA GLY A 40 -14.79 -6.00 -11.90
C GLY A 40 -15.57 -6.96 -10.98
N LYS A 41 -15.33 -6.93 -9.66
CA LYS A 41 -16.02 -7.76 -8.66
C LYS A 41 -16.81 -6.93 -7.64
N SER A 42 -17.13 -5.69 -7.98
CA SER A 42 -17.81 -4.73 -7.11
C SER A 42 -19.01 -4.10 -7.79
N MET A 43 -19.65 -3.15 -7.13
CA MET A 43 -20.71 -2.31 -7.71
C MET A 43 -20.21 -1.47 -8.91
N CYS A 44 -18.91 -1.32 -9.07
CA CYS A 44 -18.28 -0.62 -10.20
C CYS A 44 -18.01 -1.53 -11.42
N SER A 45 -18.49 -2.77 -11.43
CA SER A 45 -18.23 -3.74 -12.51
C SER A 45 -18.76 -3.28 -13.87
N GLU A 46 -19.86 -2.57 -13.90
CA GLU A 46 -20.41 -2.01 -15.14
C GLU A 46 -19.54 -0.87 -15.68
N LEU A 47 -19.16 0.06 -14.83
CA LEU A 47 -18.21 1.13 -15.17
C LEU A 47 -16.88 0.55 -15.67
N ALA A 48 -16.33 -0.44 -14.98
CA ALA A 48 -15.09 -1.09 -15.36
C ALA A 48 -15.19 -1.76 -16.75
N ARG A 49 -16.31 -2.38 -17.05
CA ARG A 49 -16.59 -2.99 -18.35
C ARG A 49 -16.71 -1.93 -19.45
N GLU A 50 -17.44 -0.84 -19.19
CA GLU A 50 -17.59 0.27 -20.11
C GLU A 50 -16.22 0.86 -20.49
N ILE A 51 -15.40 1.18 -19.48
CA ILE A 51 -14.06 1.72 -19.67
C ILE A 51 -13.18 0.73 -20.44
N SER A 52 -13.15 -0.55 -20.03
CA SER A 52 -12.29 -1.57 -20.66
C SER A 52 -12.66 -1.88 -22.10
N SER A 53 -13.94 -1.75 -22.46
CA SER A 53 -14.45 -2.03 -23.81
C SER A 53 -14.53 -0.79 -24.70
N SER A 54 -14.16 0.36 -24.19
CA SER A 54 -14.15 1.61 -24.94
C SER A 54 -13.23 1.51 -26.17
N LYS A 55 -13.71 1.97 -27.30
CA LYS A 55 -12.90 2.09 -28.53
C LYS A 55 -11.86 3.22 -28.44
N GLN A 56 -12.09 4.17 -27.56
CA GLN A 56 -11.15 5.24 -27.26
C GLN A 56 -10.28 4.81 -26.08
N ASP A 57 -8.97 5.00 -26.19
CA ASP A 57 -8.07 4.78 -25.07
C ASP A 57 -8.34 5.86 -24.00
N ILE A 58 -9.10 5.48 -22.96
CA ILE A 58 -9.37 6.37 -21.83
C ILE A 58 -8.06 6.50 -21.04
N PRO A 59 -7.51 7.72 -20.88
CA PRO A 59 -6.18 7.91 -20.33
C PRO A 59 -6.16 7.82 -18.79
N ILE A 60 -6.75 6.75 -18.27
CA ILE A 60 -6.69 6.39 -16.84
C ILE A 60 -5.73 5.23 -16.69
N ARG A 61 -4.78 5.36 -15.77
CA ARG A 61 -3.80 4.33 -15.43
C ARG A 61 -3.72 4.09 -13.94
N GLU A 62 -3.50 2.85 -13.55
CA GLU A 62 -3.25 2.47 -12.17
C GLU A 62 -1.94 1.69 -12.06
N ILE A 63 -1.15 1.99 -11.04
CA ILE A 63 0.00 1.19 -10.63
C ILE A 63 -0.20 0.75 -9.17
N ASN A 64 -0.06 -0.54 -8.92
CA ASN A 64 -0.09 -1.09 -7.58
C ASN A 64 1.31 -1.09 -6.99
N VAL A 65 1.49 -0.39 -5.89
CA VAL A 65 2.74 -0.41 -5.12
C VAL A 65 2.78 -1.69 -4.30
N ASN A 66 3.88 -2.42 -4.37
CA ASN A 66 4.09 -3.62 -3.57
C ASN A 66 4.04 -3.26 -2.09
N THR A 67 3.27 -4.04 -1.33
CA THR A 67 3.17 -3.86 0.12
C THR A 67 4.44 -4.34 0.79
N VAL A 68 5.10 -3.44 1.52
CA VAL A 68 6.26 -3.73 2.34
C VAL A 68 6.01 -3.19 3.74
N SER A 69 6.00 -4.07 4.73
CA SER A 69 5.98 -3.64 6.14
C SER A 69 7.36 -3.16 6.54
N ALA A 70 7.48 -1.90 6.93
CA ALA A 70 8.75 -1.31 7.32
C ALA A 70 8.55 -0.34 8.49
N LEU A 71 9.48 -0.35 9.46
CA LEU A 71 9.44 0.55 10.61
C LEU A 71 10.01 1.94 10.30
N TYR A 72 10.67 2.07 9.16
CA TYR A 72 11.22 3.34 8.68
C TYR A 72 10.80 3.60 7.22
N PRO A 73 10.69 4.87 6.82
CA PRO A 73 10.40 5.24 5.44
C PRO A 73 11.39 4.59 4.47
N GLN A 74 10.87 3.93 3.46
CA GLN A 74 11.68 3.32 2.41
C GLN A 74 12.01 4.33 1.33
N LYS A 75 13.24 4.30 0.82
CA LYS A 75 13.69 5.21 -0.26
C LYS A 75 13.14 4.83 -1.63
N ARG A 76 12.62 3.61 -1.78
CA ARG A 76 12.12 3.08 -3.06
C ARG A 76 10.83 2.32 -2.82
N ALA A 77 9.88 2.55 -3.72
CA ALA A 77 8.69 1.72 -3.88
C ALA A 77 8.88 0.87 -5.14
N THR A 78 8.36 -0.34 -5.13
CA THR A 78 8.37 -1.27 -6.28
C THR A 78 6.96 -1.61 -6.70
N SER A 79 6.81 -2.09 -7.92
CA SER A 79 5.59 -2.65 -8.46
C SER A 79 5.96 -3.80 -9.40
N ASP A 80 5.30 -4.94 -9.26
CA ASP A 80 5.57 -6.10 -10.10
C ASP A 80 4.98 -5.96 -11.50
N GLU A 81 3.87 -5.23 -11.61
CA GLU A 81 3.09 -5.13 -12.86
C GLU A 81 3.30 -3.81 -13.61
N GLY A 82 3.86 -2.79 -12.96
CA GLY A 82 3.97 -1.45 -13.53
C GLY A 82 2.61 -0.76 -13.76
N TRP A 83 2.59 0.24 -14.63
CA TRP A 83 1.38 0.99 -14.97
C TRP A 83 0.44 0.17 -15.86
N LYS A 84 -0.76 -0.09 -15.36
CA LYS A 84 -1.85 -0.75 -16.09
C LYS A 84 -2.72 0.30 -16.79
N LYS A 85 -3.12 0.02 -18.04
CA LYS A 85 -4.00 0.87 -18.83
C LYS A 85 -5.49 0.58 -18.53
N ALA A 86 -6.35 1.50 -18.93
CA ALA A 86 -7.80 1.40 -18.78
C ALA A 86 -8.44 0.14 -19.38
N SER A 87 -7.80 -0.48 -20.38
CA SER A 87 -8.20 -1.80 -20.89
C SER A 87 -8.21 -2.91 -19.83
N SER A 88 -7.49 -2.71 -18.72
CA SER A 88 -7.46 -3.59 -17.55
C SER A 88 -8.30 -3.08 -16.37
N ALA A 89 -9.21 -2.13 -16.58
CA ALA A 89 -9.97 -1.44 -15.53
C ALA A 89 -10.74 -2.38 -14.59
N SER A 90 -11.11 -3.57 -15.05
CA SER A 90 -11.72 -4.60 -14.18
C SER A 90 -10.83 -5.03 -13.00
N GLY A 91 -9.51 -4.90 -13.13
CA GLY A 91 -8.53 -5.18 -12.09
C GLY A 91 -8.13 -3.97 -11.24
N PHE A 92 -8.63 -2.78 -11.55
CA PHE A 92 -8.33 -1.57 -10.77
C PHE A 92 -9.10 -1.56 -9.45
N SER A 93 -8.62 -0.78 -8.49
CA SER A 93 -9.41 -0.48 -7.29
C SER A 93 -10.73 0.17 -7.67
N ALA A 94 -11.84 -0.34 -7.14
CA ALA A 94 -13.18 0.16 -7.45
C ALA A 94 -13.34 1.64 -7.09
N LEU A 95 -12.89 2.03 -5.89
CA LEU A 95 -12.97 3.42 -5.44
C LEU A 95 -12.05 4.32 -6.26
N SER A 96 -10.82 3.88 -6.52
CA SER A 96 -9.86 4.64 -7.31
C SER A 96 -10.32 4.82 -8.75
N LEU A 97 -10.89 3.78 -9.37
CA LEU A 97 -11.42 3.84 -10.73
C LEU A 97 -12.58 4.84 -10.83
N SER A 98 -13.54 4.77 -9.89
CA SER A 98 -14.69 5.69 -9.87
C SER A 98 -14.23 7.13 -9.71
N PHE A 99 -13.31 7.37 -8.79
CA PHE A 99 -12.74 8.70 -8.57
C PHE A 99 -11.99 9.20 -9.83
N ALA A 100 -11.11 8.36 -10.41
CA ALA A 100 -10.33 8.74 -11.58
C ALA A 100 -11.22 9.01 -12.80
N HIS A 101 -12.30 8.25 -12.97
CA HIS A 101 -13.23 8.44 -14.07
C HIS A 101 -13.99 9.77 -13.96
N GLU A 102 -14.51 10.11 -12.78
CA GLU A 102 -15.18 11.40 -12.59
C GLU A 102 -14.20 12.56 -12.75
N LEU A 103 -12.99 12.43 -12.22
CA LEU A 103 -11.97 13.46 -12.37
C LEU A 103 -11.55 13.65 -13.85
N TYR A 104 -11.41 12.54 -14.59
CA TYR A 104 -11.14 12.60 -16.03
C TYR A 104 -12.24 13.33 -16.80
N LYS A 105 -13.51 13.06 -16.49
CA LYS A 105 -14.65 13.74 -17.13
C LYS A 105 -14.65 15.25 -16.89
N GLU A 106 -14.30 15.66 -15.66
CA GLU A 106 -14.28 17.07 -15.28
C GLU A 106 -13.07 17.82 -15.85
N LEU A 107 -11.88 17.22 -15.78
CA LEU A 107 -10.63 17.90 -16.12
C LEU A 107 -10.19 17.67 -17.57
N ASN A 108 -10.63 16.60 -18.21
CA ASN A 108 -10.19 16.18 -19.52
C ASN A 108 -8.65 16.08 -19.67
N VAL A 109 -7.99 15.57 -18.62
CA VAL A 109 -6.54 15.30 -18.59
C VAL A 109 -6.30 13.84 -18.20
N PRO A 110 -5.14 13.24 -18.55
CA PRO A 110 -4.79 11.90 -18.07
C PRO A 110 -4.81 11.81 -16.56
N ILE A 111 -5.29 10.68 -16.04
CA ILE A 111 -5.33 10.41 -14.59
C ILE A 111 -4.52 9.16 -14.27
N GLY A 112 -3.51 9.33 -13.44
CA GLY A 112 -2.70 8.24 -12.87
C GLY A 112 -3.08 7.99 -11.42
N ILE A 113 -3.24 6.72 -11.05
CA ILE A 113 -3.48 6.29 -9.67
C ILE A 113 -2.28 5.48 -9.18
N LEU A 114 -1.68 5.93 -8.10
CA LEU A 114 -0.72 5.19 -7.30
C LEU A 114 -1.49 4.49 -6.17
N LEU A 115 -1.80 3.21 -6.34
CA LEU A 115 -2.52 2.44 -5.32
C LEU A 115 -1.52 1.82 -4.34
N SER A 116 -1.59 2.22 -3.07
CA SER A 116 -0.85 1.64 -1.96
C SER A 116 -1.80 1.36 -0.81
N ALA A 117 -2.41 0.19 -0.83
CA ALA A 117 -3.41 -0.20 0.14
C ALA A 117 -3.19 -1.63 0.61
N HIS A 118 -3.52 -1.90 1.87
CA HIS A 118 -3.39 -3.23 2.45
C HIS A 118 -4.60 -3.56 3.33
N SER A 119 -5.21 -4.71 3.06
CA SER A 119 -6.38 -5.16 3.82
C SER A 119 -6.05 -5.39 5.29
N ASN A 120 -7.04 -5.13 6.15
CA ASN A 120 -6.91 -5.37 7.59
C ASN A 120 -5.78 -4.58 8.28
N THR A 121 -5.54 -3.37 7.82
CA THR A 121 -4.47 -2.49 8.33
C THR A 121 -5.08 -1.25 8.98
N ARG A 122 -4.60 -0.88 10.15
CA ARG A 122 -4.99 0.37 10.83
C ARG A 122 -4.46 1.57 10.07
N ILE A 123 -5.15 2.70 10.19
CA ILE A 123 -4.77 3.95 9.50
C ILE A 123 -3.38 4.44 9.92
N GLU A 124 -2.97 4.17 11.16
CA GLU A 124 -1.67 4.57 11.70
C GLU A 124 -0.50 3.94 10.93
N ALA A 125 -0.70 2.76 10.31
CA ALA A 125 0.34 2.13 9.50
C ALA A 125 0.67 2.91 8.21
N PHE A 126 -0.20 3.84 7.80
CA PHE A 126 0.01 4.73 6.66
C PHE A 126 0.47 6.13 7.08
N ALA A 127 0.59 6.38 8.38
CA ALA A 127 1.05 7.66 8.90
C ALA A 127 2.58 7.70 9.01
N GLN A 128 3.15 8.88 8.88
CA GLN A 128 4.57 9.08 9.15
C GLN A 128 4.89 8.85 10.63
N ARG A 129 6.01 8.22 10.90
CA ARG A 129 6.45 7.90 12.25
C ARG A 129 6.48 9.13 13.15
N ASP A 130 7.03 10.24 12.68
CA ASP A 130 7.14 11.48 13.45
C ASP A 130 5.75 12.00 13.86
N ALA A 131 4.74 11.84 13.00
CA ALA A 131 3.37 12.21 13.31
C ALA A 131 2.76 11.30 14.40
N ILE A 132 3.06 10.00 14.36
CA ILE A 132 2.63 9.04 15.39
C ILE A 132 3.30 9.37 16.72
N GLU A 133 4.61 9.64 16.73
CA GLU A 133 5.37 9.95 17.93
C GLU A 133 4.97 11.28 18.57
N ALA A 134 4.52 12.25 17.77
CA ALA A 134 4.05 13.55 18.25
C ALA A 134 2.61 13.52 18.79
N HIS A 135 1.81 12.50 18.46
CA HIS A 135 0.39 12.49 18.81
C HIS A 135 0.12 11.77 20.13
N PRO A 136 -0.42 12.46 21.17
CA PRO A 136 -0.55 11.92 22.51
C PRO A 136 -1.43 10.65 22.59
N ASN A 137 -2.45 10.53 21.74
CA ASN A 137 -3.33 9.35 21.71
C ASN A 137 -2.67 8.11 21.07
N LEU A 138 -1.52 8.26 20.42
CA LEU A 138 -0.76 7.19 19.78
C LEU A 138 0.51 6.81 20.58
N ALA A 139 0.57 7.18 21.86
CA ALA A 139 1.73 6.91 22.72
C ALA A 139 2.08 5.42 22.80
N LYS A 140 1.07 4.53 22.77
CA LYS A 140 1.26 3.08 22.79
C LYS A 140 1.93 2.56 21.51
N ASP A 141 1.50 3.06 20.36
CA ASP A 141 2.06 2.70 19.06
C ASP A 141 3.50 3.23 18.94
N SER A 142 3.73 4.44 19.40
CA SER A 142 5.06 5.06 19.53
C SER A 142 6.00 4.25 20.44
N GLU A 143 5.52 3.72 21.55
CA GLU A 143 6.31 2.86 22.45
C GLU A 143 6.70 1.54 21.77
N LEU A 144 5.78 0.92 21.02
CA LEU A 144 6.06 -0.30 20.26
C LEU A 144 7.13 -0.06 19.18
N MET A 145 7.04 1.05 18.45
CA MET A 145 8.06 1.43 17.47
C MET A 145 9.44 1.61 18.12
N ARG A 146 9.52 2.31 19.25
CA ARG A 146 10.79 2.53 19.97
C ARG A 146 11.38 1.24 20.52
N LYS A 147 10.57 0.29 20.93
CA LYS A 147 11.06 -1.04 21.38
C LYS A 147 11.64 -1.86 20.22
N ALA A 148 11.12 -1.66 19.00
CA ALA A 148 11.63 -2.33 17.82
C ALA A 148 12.94 -1.73 17.26
N ASP A 149 13.21 -0.45 17.52
CA ASP A 149 14.38 0.27 16.98
C ASP A 149 15.74 -0.39 17.26
N PRO A 150 16.06 -0.82 18.48
CA PRO A 150 17.35 -1.48 18.78
C PRO A 150 17.52 -2.77 17.97
N LEU A 151 16.45 -3.49 17.76
CA LEU A 151 16.43 -4.81 17.16
C LEU A 151 16.65 -4.75 15.65
N ILE A 152 16.13 -3.69 15.01
CA ILE A 152 16.40 -3.41 13.59
C ILE A 152 17.86 -2.97 13.40
N LYS A 153 18.42 -2.18 14.32
CA LYS A 153 19.84 -1.82 14.29
C LYS A 153 20.77 -3.03 14.42
N GLU A 154 20.33 -4.08 15.09
CA GLU A 154 21.02 -5.36 15.19
C GLU A 154 20.78 -6.28 13.99
N GLY A 155 20.02 -5.84 12.97
CA GLY A 155 19.70 -6.63 11.79
C GLY A 155 18.67 -7.73 12.00
N LYS A 156 18.00 -7.72 13.16
CA LYS A 156 16.92 -8.67 13.45
C LYS A 156 15.65 -8.25 12.73
N ASP A 157 14.99 -9.20 12.07
CA ASP A 157 13.68 -9.02 11.46
C ASP A 157 12.61 -8.88 12.55
N ALA A 158 11.63 -7.99 12.33
CA ALA A 158 10.48 -7.84 13.22
C ALA A 158 9.68 -9.15 13.38
N TYR A 159 9.71 -10.03 12.37
CA TYR A 159 9.11 -11.36 12.45
C TYR A 159 9.90 -12.32 13.34
N GLU A 160 11.23 -12.28 13.33
CA GLU A 160 12.07 -13.10 14.21
C GLU A 160 11.75 -12.79 15.68
N LEU A 161 11.60 -11.52 16.01
CA LEU A 161 11.20 -11.09 17.35
C LEU A 161 9.80 -11.55 17.72
N TYR A 162 8.85 -11.41 16.82
CA TYR A 162 7.51 -11.93 17.04
C TYR A 162 7.53 -13.43 17.33
N TYR A 163 8.33 -14.20 16.60
CA TYR A 163 8.45 -15.63 16.82
C TYR A 163 9.13 -15.97 18.13
N GLU A 164 10.14 -15.20 18.56
CA GLU A 164 10.74 -15.32 19.90
C GLU A 164 9.72 -15.02 20.99
N ASP A 165 8.99 -13.92 20.89
CA ASP A 165 7.93 -13.55 21.83
C ASP A 165 6.79 -14.56 21.86
N LEU A 166 6.39 -15.08 20.69
CA LEU A 166 5.36 -16.10 20.57
C LEU A 166 5.80 -17.40 21.26
N LYS A 167 7.03 -17.82 21.07
CA LYS A 167 7.62 -19.00 21.73
C LYS A 167 7.67 -18.82 23.24
N ASN A 168 8.09 -17.65 23.70
CA ASN A 168 8.09 -17.31 25.13
C ASN A 168 6.67 -17.29 25.70
N TRP A 169 5.73 -16.71 25.00
CA TRP A 169 4.32 -16.72 25.39
C TRP A 169 3.76 -18.14 25.45
N GLN A 170 4.01 -18.98 24.47
CA GLN A 170 3.56 -20.37 24.45
C GLN A 170 4.09 -21.17 25.63
N SER A 171 5.36 -20.97 25.99
CA SER A 171 5.98 -21.65 27.15
C SER A 171 5.34 -21.29 28.49
N GLN A 172 4.79 -20.07 28.60
CA GLN A 172 4.11 -19.58 29.81
C GLN A 172 2.60 -19.88 29.80
N ALA A 173 1.95 -19.71 28.65
CA ALA A 173 0.50 -19.80 28.51
C ALA A 173 -0.04 -21.20 28.78
N GLY A 174 0.65 -22.24 28.32
CA GLY A 174 0.25 -23.65 28.51
C GLY A 174 0.13 -24.00 30.00
N PRO A 175 1.20 -23.88 30.81
CA PRO A 175 1.15 -24.21 32.23
C PRO A 175 0.16 -23.36 33.05
N ILE A 176 -0.10 -22.10 32.62
CA ILE A 176 -1.09 -21.24 33.27
C ILE A 176 -2.52 -21.72 32.95
N ALA A 177 -2.78 -22.06 31.68
CA ALA A 177 -4.09 -22.58 31.26
C ALA A 177 -4.43 -23.92 31.95
N GLU A 178 -3.47 -24.84 32.04
CA GLU A 178 -3.63 -26.11 32.73
C GLU A 178 -4.01 -25.98 34.21
N LYS A 179 -3.54 -24.89 34.84
CA LYS A 179 -3.87 -24.55 36.25
C LYS A 179 -5.13 -23.69 36.38
N GLY A 180 -5.88 -23.45 35.31
CA GLY A 180 -7.07 -22.60 35.31
C GLY A 180 -6.79 -21.10 35.53
N GLY A 181 -5.55 -20.67 35.35
CA GLY A 181 -5.13 -19.27 35.51
C GLY A 181 -5.47 -18.39 34.28
N LYS A 182 -5.40 -17.09 34.46
CA LYS A 182 -5.59 -16.14 33.36
C LYS A 182 -4.37 -16.12 32.44
N VAL A 183 -4.54 -16.66 31.26
CA VAL A 183 -3.49 -16.68 30.22
C VAL A 183 -3.10 -15.24 29.82
N PRO A 184 -1.80 -14.92 29.68
CA PRO A 184 -1.34 -13.64 29.18
C PRO A 184 -1.84 -13.39 27.74
N THR A 185 -1.97 -12.12 27.37
CA THR A 185 -2.33 -11.74 25.98
C THR A 185 -1.27 -12.25 25.01
N ARG A 186 -1.69 -12.91 23.94
CA ARG A 186 -0.80 -13.39 22.88
C ARG A 186 -0.09 -12.18 22.23
N PRO A 187 1.21 -12.29 21.91
CA PRO A 187 1.89 -11.29 21.09
C PRO A 187 1.20 -11.08 19.75
N ASN A 188 1.13 -9.84 19.30
CA ASN A 188 0.58 -9.50 17.99
C ASN A 188 1.65 -9.56 16.92
N LEU A 189 1.25 -9.98 15.72
CA LEU A 189 2.13 -9.96 14.56
C LEU A 189 2.55 -8.50 14.25
N PRO A 190 3.83 -8.23 13.97
CA PRO A 190 4.26 -6.89 13.58
C PRO A 190 3.49 -6.44 12.33
N GLY A 191 2.91 -5.24 12.38
CA GLY A 191 2.13 -4.67 11.28
C GLY A 191 0.69 -5.15 11.15
N ILE A 192 0.25 -6.11 11.97
CA ILE A 192 -1.15 -6.51 12.09
C ILE A 192 -1.60 -6.17 13.51
N ALA A 193 -2.15 -5.00 13.67
CA ALA A 193 -2.90 -4.69 14.88
C ALA A 193 -4.28 -5.34 14.74
N GLY A 194 -4.54 -6.35 15.56
CA GLY A 194 -5.85 -6.92 15.73
C GLY A 194 -6.79 -5.95 16.44
#